data_5a13157630dbae6914d4c2aa8786e62d
#
_entry.id   5a13157630dbae6914d4c2aa8786e62d
#
_cell.length_a   1.000
_cell.length_b   1.000
_cell.length_c   1.000
_cell.angle_alpha   90.00
_cell.angle_beta   90.00
_cell.angle_gamma   90.00
#
_symmetry.space_group_name_H-M   'P 1'
#
loop_
_entity.id
_entity.type
_entity.pdbx_description
1 polymer ?
#
loop_
_entity_poly.entity_id
_entity_poly.type
_entity_poly.pdbx_seq_one_letter_code
_entity_poly.pdbx_strand_id
1 'polypeptide(L)'
;MKKLVMGAGILMLFAAAVFITACSDRSADSVQNKKEQRLVLGAHADFKGNQEAGTLVFDSLTVLDSEGKVQPAAVESWTVNKESTEFVLHLRKGLSYSDGTAASAEDLKKSIEVLGKAQFRSYMSKLDHIDIIDKTSVKVVMKSPFLFLVDELEKIQLIPAKFLQEDGSITEYIGSGPYLLKEYEKDVKAVLVKNPTYWDKKPYKMETLIWQVIPDGEARKLALQSGQVDVIGITEHYAGSIPLTVSYELSNSKEFTKLLQDPKSYTIVFCIGLNYKKDFLKDTALRHALQYVINKDAFTKELFFGQAEPCGYLFNPSFDDGPKNKKPFVYDLQKAKDILTKAGYTWNKGALTKDGKKVSLTYVSSTAPQRKDIAVFVQNALKEIGIEVTIEALNGPIVVEKMKQGAWDIGFTVSWFEPLISSLKSGGLHSNYNGSGLSFGITPEAIKTAETILDAADLQTFKTAVDRYWDIQWESYPFIPLYTQTRRAFYKKDLSGFNFSKSVYKIDLSNVQWDK
;
A
#
# COMPACT_ATOMS: atom_id res chain seq x y z
N MET A 1 30.60 66.25 -21.18
CA MET A 1 29.95 67.51 -20.79
C MET A 1 28.95 67.17 -19.72
N LYS A 2 29.29 67.53 -18.45
CA LYS A 2 28.61 68.44 -17.53
C LYS A 2 27.13 68.08 -17.30
N LYS A 3 26.59 67.86 -16.12
CA LYS A 3 26.84 68.41 -14.76
C LYS A 3 26.22 67.55 -13.66
N LEU A 4 26.95 67.45 -12.61
CA LEU A 4 26.65 67.26 -11.22
C LEU A 4 25.58 68.24 -10.70
N VAL A 5 24.63 67.83 -9.85
CA VAL A 5 24.08 68.63 -8.75
C VAL A 5 23.81 67.76 -7.53
N MET A 6 24.46 68.13 -6.45
CA MET A 6 24.26 67.70 -5.05
C MET A 6 23.10 68.49 -4.40
N GLY A 7 22.48 67.92 -3.38
CA GLY A 7 21.62 68.63 -2.41
C GLY A 7 21.15 67.60 -1.37
N ALA A 8 21.86 67.47 -0.28
CA ALA A 8 21.70 67.93 1.10
C ALA A 8 20.28 67.68 1.69
N GLY A 9 20.14 66.79 2.56
CA GLY A 9 20.13 66.58 3.97
C GLY A 9 19.07 67.38 4.77
N ILE A 10 18.23 66.67 5.51
CA ILE A 10 17.70 67.20 6.81
C ILE A 10 17.42 65.99 7.70
N LEU A 11 18.16 65.96 8.80
CA LEU A 11 17.94 65.15 10.01
C LEU A 11 16.83 65.83 10.82
N MET A 12 15.82 65.10 11.27
CA MET A 12 14.99 65.51 12.42
C MET A 12 14.89 64.39 13.43
N LEU A 13 15.64 64.57 14.50
CA LEU A 13 15.42 63.98 15.82
C LEU A 13 14.16 64.59 16.44
N PHE A 14 13.26 63.78 16.98
CA PHE A 14 12.36 64.19 18.06
C PHE A 14 12.45 63.21 19.21
N ALA A 15 12.67 63.83 20.37
CA ALA A 15 12.99 63.21 21.62
C ALA A 15 11.74 62.72 22.37
N ALA A 16 12.03 61.85 23.28
CA ALA A 16 11.26 61.17 24.31
C ALA A 16 10.19 62.05 25.06
N ALA A 17 9.13 61.35 25.42
CA ALA A 17 8.42 61.65 26.69
C ALA A 17 8.03 60.34 27.36
N VAL A 18 8.69 60.05 28.45
CA VAL A 18 8.38 59.01 29.43
C VAL A 18 7.13 59.45 30.19
N PHE A 19 6.09 58.65 30.24
CA PHE A 19 5.09 58.61 31.28
C PHE A 19 5.10 57.27 31.98
N ILE A 20 5.71 57.23 33.15
CA ILE A 20 5.53 56.17 34.15
C ILE A 20 4.25 56.53 34.92
N THR A 21 3.28 55.65 34.86
CA THR A 21 2.25 55.55 35.90
C THR A 21 2.15 54.07 36.30
N ALA A 22 2.41 53.86 37.56
CA ALA A 22 2.42 52.58 38.25
C ALA A 22 1.01 52.14 38.63
N CYS A 23 0.96 50.82 38.91
CA CYS A 23 -0.02 50.07 39.69
C CYS A 23 -1.27 49.59 39.00
N SER A 24 -1.28 48.30 38.73
CA SER A 24 -2.02 47.36 39.60
C SER A 24 -1.75 45.94 39.19
N ASP A 25 -1.50 45.10 40.16
CA ASP A 25 -1.47 43.65 40.08
C ASP A 25 -2.67 43.13 39.28
N ARG A 26 -2.38 42.52 38.14
CA ARG A 26 -3.20 41.48 37.56
C ARG A 26 -2.28 40.31 37.29
N SER A 27 -2.57 39.22 37.99
CA SER A 27 -2.07 37.89 37.80
C SER A 27 -1.64 37.66 36.33
N ALA A 28 -0.36 37.40 36.15
CA ALA A 28 0.16 36.82 34.94
C ALA A 28 -0.43 35.41 34.85
N ASP A 29 -1.67 35.31 34.37
CA ASP A 29 -2.17 34.08 33.82
C ASP A 29 -1.26 33.73 32.66
N SER A 30 -0.53 32.65 32.86
CA SER A 30 0.29 31.97 31.89
C SER A 30 -0.55 31.76 30.62
N VAL A 31 -0.39 32.64 29.65
CA VAL A 31 -0.68 32.33 28.26
C VAL A 31 0.36 31.28 27.87
N GLN A 32 0.12 30.05 28.30
CA GLN A 32 0.78 28.87 27.73
C GLN A 32 0.51 28.97 26.22
N ASN A 33 1.56 29.24 25.45
CA ASN A 33 1.57 29.14 24.00
C ASN A 33 1.12 27.73 23.64
N LYS A 34 -0.19 27.49 23.52
CA LYS A 34 -0.74 26.25 23.01
C LYS A 34 -0.23 26.18 21.59
N LYS A 35 0.76 25.34 21.35
CA LYS A 35 1.21 25.00 19.99
C LYS A 35 -0.05 24.77 19.17
N GLU A 36 -0.21 25.50 18.08
CA GLU A 36 -1.39 25.40 17.22
C GLU A 36 -1.55 23.93 16.84
N GLN A 37 -2.73 23.34 17.05
CA GLN A 37 -3.00 21.92 16.74
C GLN A 37 -3.12 21.75 15.21
N ARG A 38 -2.04 22.06 14.53
CA ARG A 38 -1.85 21.98 13.08
C ARG A 38 -0.81 20.92 12.75
N LEU A 39 -1.06 20.11 11.72
CA LEU A 39 -0.14 19.09 11.23
C LEU A 39 0.06 19.24 9.73
N VAL A 40 1.32 19.28 9.29
CA VAL A 40 1.69 19.31 7.87
C VAL A 40 2.19 17.94 7.43
N LEU A 41 1.46 17.31 6.51
CA LEU A 41 1.72 15.99 5.96
C LEU A 41 2.46 16.14 4.62
N GLY A 42 3.69 15.65 4.53
CA GLY A 42 4.42 15.57 3.26
C GLY A 42 3.98 14.36 2.45
N ALA A 43 3.25 14.59 1.37
CA ALA A 43 2.66 13.56 0.52
C ALA A 43 3.35 13.46 -0.85
N HIS A 44 3.38 12.26 -1.43
CA HIS A 44 3.97 12.01 -2.75
C HIS A 44 2.99 12.30 -3.90
N ALA A 45 1.70 12.34 -3.64
CA ALA A 45 0.63 12.48 -4.63
C ALA A 45 -0.42 13.51 -4.18
N ASP A 46 -1.21 13.95 -5.13
CA ASP A 46 -2.29 14.89 -4.90
C ASP A 46 -3.34 14.34 -3.91
N PHE A 47 -4.05 15.25 -3.26
CA PHE A 47 -5.11 14.92 -2.30
C PHE A 47 -6.33 14.32 -3.00
N LYS A 48 -6.83 14.99 -4.05
CA LYS A 48 -7.98 14.50 -4.82
C LYS A 48 -7.57 13.31 -5.69
N GLY A 49 -8.44 12.28 -5.70
CA GLY A 49 -8.15 11.02 -6.38
C GLY A 49 -7.22 10.08 -5.60
N ASN A 50 -6.73 10.49 -4.43
CA ASN A 50 -6.01 9.62 -3.50
C ASN A 50 -7.01 9.00 -2.52
N GLN A 51 -7.10 7.67 -2.53
CA GLN A 51 -8.09 6.93 -1.74
C GLN A 51 -7.86 7.09 -0.23
N GLU A 52 -6.63 7.03 0.21
CA GLU A 52 -6.26 7.15 1.62
C GLU A 52 -6.58 8.56 2.13
N ALA A 53 -6.25 9.59 1.35
CA ALA A 53 -6.60 10.97 1.65
C ALA A 53 -8.11 11.18 1.75
N GLY A 54 -8.86 10.51 0.87
CA GLY A 54 -10.33 10.54 0.88
C GLY A 54 -10.92 10.11 2.22
N THR A 55 -10.28 9.20 2.98
CA THR A 55 -10.77 8.76 4.30
C THR A 55 -10.72 9.85 5.38
N LEU A 56 -10.05 10.95 5.13
CA LEU A 56 -10.09 12.12 6.00
C LEU A 56 -11.39 12.93 5.83
N VAL A 57 -12.05 12.84 4.67
CA VAL A 57 -13.27 13.59 4.34
C VAL A 57 -14.50 12.68 4.28
N PHE A 58 -14.36 11.44 3.87
CA PHE A 58 -15.44 10.47 3.71
C PHE A 58 -15.25 9.30 4.67
N ASP A 59 -16.29 8.86 5.36
CA ASP A 59 -16.24 7.63 6.11
C ASP A 59 -16.15 6.41 5.17
N SER A 60 -15.34 5.42 5.55
CA SER A 60 -15.45 4.07 4.97
C SER A 60 -16.77 3.43 5.39
N LEU A 61 -17.29 2.49 4.59
CA LEU A 61 -18.54 1.79 4.94
C LEU A 61 -18.37 0.94 6.20
N THR A 62 -17.24 0.23 6.33
CA THR A 62 -16.79 -0.47 7.53
C THR A 62 -15.34 -0.07 7.84
N VAL A 63 -14.77 -0.49 8.96
CA VAL A 63 -13.36 -0.26 9.31
C VAL A 63 -12.76 -1.51 9.93
N LEU A 64 -11.43 -1.61 9.96
CA LEU A 64 -10.73 -2.66 10.69
C LEU A 64 -10.25 -2.14 12.05
N ASP A 65 -10.40 -2.94 13.10
CA ASP A 65 -9.81 -2.66 14.40
C ASP A 65 -8.30 -3.02 14.44
N SER A 66 -7.69 -2.90 15.62
CA SER A 66 -6.28 -3.22 15.83
C SER A 66 -5.93 -4.71 15.62
N GLU A 67 -6.92 -5.60 15.65
CA GLU A 67 -6.75 -7.02 15.39
C GLU A 67 -7.06 -7.39 13.92
N GLY A 68 -7.52 -6.42 13.11
CA GLY A 68 -7.93 -6.64 11.73
C GLY A 68 -9.36 -7.17 11.57
N LYS A 69 -10.17 -7.12 12.63
CA LYS A 69 -11.58 -7.50 12.56
C LYS A 69 -12.44 -6.35 12.10
N VAL A 70 -13.41 -6.65 11.25
CA VAL A 70 -14.36 -5.66 10.73
C VAL A 70 -15.22 -5.09 11.84
N GLN A 71 -15.33 -3.78 11.87
CA GLN A 71 -16.13 -2.99 12.80
C GLN A 71 -17.09 -2.06 12.04
N PRO A 72 -18.22 -1.71 12.65
CA PRO A 72 -19.15 -0.71 12.09
C PRO A 72 -18.50 0.66 11.90
N ALA A 73 -18.84 1.32 10.76
CA ALA A 73 -18.50 2.72 10.49
C ALA A 73 -19.71 3.45 9.90
N ALA A 74 -19.70 3.87 8.62
CA ALA A 74 -20.88 4.43 8.00
C ALA A 74 -22.02 3.41 7.93
N VAL A 75 -21.72 2.12 7.71
CA VAL A 75 -22.63 0.99 7.93
C VAL A 75 -22.57 0.62 9.41
N GLU A 76 -23.71 0.73 10.11
CA GLU A 76 -23.82 0.46 11.55
C GLU A 76 -23.99 -1.02 11.87
N SER A 77 -24.69 -1.75 11.00
CA SER A 77 -24.97 -3.17 11.16
C SER A 77 -25.27 -3.86 9.84
N TRP A 78 -25.13 -5.18 9.85
CA TRP A 78 -25.43 -6.01 8.68
C TRP A 78 -25.92 -7.40 9.08
N THR A 79 -26.64 -8.06 8.17
CA THR A 79 -26.96 -9.48 8.24
C THR A 79 -26.55 -10.18 6.97
N VAL A 80 -26.22 -11.47 7.08
CA VAL A 80 -25.77 -12.31 5.96
C VAL A 80 -26.59 -13.59 5.96
N ASN A 81 -27.07 -14.04 4.80
CA ASN A 81 -27.70 -15.34 4.69
C ASN A 81 -26.68 -16.49 4.83
N LYS A 82 -27.16 -17.71 5.03
CA LYS A 82 -26.29 -18.89 5.24
C LYS A 82 -25.38 -19.19 4.06
N GLU A 83 -25.82 -18.88 2.86
CA GLU A 83 -25.13 -19.12 1.60
C GLU A 83 -24.11 -18.02 1.26
N SER A 84 -24.01 -16.95 2.08
CA SER A 84 -23.15 -15.77 1.83
C SER A 84 -23.40 -15.13 0.45
N THR A 85 -24.66 -15.10 0.02
CA THR A 85 -25.12 -14.53 -1.25
C THR A 85 -26.01 -13.31 -1.08
N GLU A 86 -26.58 -13.10 0.10
CA GLU A 86 -27.42 -11.92 0.40
C GLU A 86 -26.93 -11.22 1.66
N PHE A 87 -26.75 -9.92 1.58
CA PHE A 87 -26.27 -9.06 2.66
C PHE A 87 -27.23 -7.89 2.82
N VAL A 88 -27.82 -7.71 3.97
CA VAL A 88 -28.59 -6.50 4.30
C VAL A 88 -27.70 -5.57 5.10
N LEU A 89 -27.47 -4.37 4.58
CA LEU A 89 -26.62 -3.35 5.17
C LEU A 89 -27.48 -2.17 5.64
N HIS A 90 -27.21 -1.70 6.87
CA HIS A 90 -27.92 -0.56 7.45
C HIS A 90 -26.96 0.59 7.72
N LEU A 91 -27.22 1.77 7.14
CA LEU A 91 -26.49 2.98 7.47
C LEU A 91 -26.68 3.38 8.93
N ARG A 92 -25.68 4.03 9.47
CA ARG A 92 -25.71 4.60 10.82
C ARG A 92 -26.86 5.59 10.97
N LYS A 93 -27.64 5.40 12.04
CA LYS A 93 -28.78 6.27 12.33
C LYS A 93 -28.32 7.71 12.55
N GLY A 94 -28.94 8.64 11.82
CA GLY A 94 -28.63 10.07 11.92
C GLY A 94 -27.31 10.49 11.25
N LEU A 95 -26.68 9.61 10.46
CA LEU A 95 -25.49 9.96 9.70
C LEU A 95 -25.81 11.07 8.70
N SER A 96 -25.01 12.14 8.71
CA SER A 96 -25.16 13.28 7.81
C SER A 96 -23.81 13.73 7.26
N TYR A 97 -23.84 14.36 6.12
CA TYR A 97 -22.68 15.00 5.49
C TYR A 97 -22.42 16.38 6.07
N SER A 98 -21.28 16.95 5.74
CA SER A 98 -20.84 18.26 6.22
C SER A 98 -21.72 19.44 5.76
N ASP A 99 -22.52 19.26 4.72
CA ASP A 99 -23.54 20.23 4.27
C ASP A 99 -24.87 20.11 5.03
N GLY A 100 -24.99 19.19 5.98
CA GLY A 100 -26.18 18.91 6.77
C GLY A 100 -27.18 17.97 6.08
N THR A 101 -26.91 17.51 4.85
CA THR A 101 -27.77 16.52 4.20
C THR A 101 -27.60 15.13 4.83
N ALA A 102 -28.72 14.41 5.01
CA ALA A 102 -28.70 13.06 5.56
C ALA A 102 -28.13 12.07 4.54
N ALA A 103 -27.31 11.13 5.02
CA ALA A 103 -26.86 10.00 4.21
C ALA A 103 -28.05 9.07 3.90
N SER A 104 -28.05 8.48 2.71
CA SER A 104 -29.16 7.70 2.20
C SER A 104 -28.76 6.34 1.63
N ALA A 105 -29.71 5.45 1.49
CA ALA A 105 -29.53 4.15 0.83
C ALA A 105 -29.09 4.30 -0.63
N GLU A 106 -29.48 5.39 -1.32
CA GLU A 106 -29.00 5.71 -2.67
C GLU A 106 -27.50 5.98 -2.69
N ASP A 107 -26.99 6.74 -1.70
CA ASP A 107 -25.55 7.00 -1.56
C ASP A 107 -24.78 5.70 -1.30
N LEU A 108 -25.31 4.83 -0.42
CA LEU A 108 -24.71 3.54 -0.09
C LEU A 108 -24.65 2.63 -1.33
N LYS A 109 -25.79 2.50 -2.05
CA LYS A 109 -25.89 1.72 -3.28
C LYS A 109 -24.87 2.20 -4.31
N LYS A 110 -24.89 3.49 -4.64
CA LYS A 110 -24.02 4.07 -5.67
C LYS A 110 -22.54 3.97 -5.29
N SER A 111 -22.20 4.19 -4.02
CA SER A 111 -20.82 4.02 -3.52
C SER A 111 -20.33 2.60 -3.74
N ILE A 112 -21.12 1.57 -3.40
CA ILE A 112 -20.75 0.17 -3.62
C ILE A 112 -20.62 -0.15 -5.11
N GLU A 113 -21.60 0.25 -5.93
CA GLU A 113 -21.61 -0.06 -7.36
C GLU A 113 -20.48 0.59 -8.13
N VAL A 114 -20.20 1.87 -7.86
CA VAL A 114 -19.21 2.65 -8.62
C VAL A 114 -17.79 2.39 -8.09
N LEU A 115 -17.54 2.59 -6.79
CA LEU A 115 -16.20 2.44 -6.23
C LEU A 115 -15.76 0.97 -6.19
N GLY A 116 -16.71 0.05 -5.98
CA GLY A 116 -16.44 -1.38 -6.07
C GLY A 116 -15.93 -1.80 -7.44
N LYS A 117 -16.48 -1.26 -8.55
CA LYS A 117 -15.99 -1.52 -9.91
C LYS A 117 -14.56 -1.01 -10.13
N ALA A 118 -14.23 0.17 -9.61
CA ALA A 118 -12.94 0.80 -9.83
C ALA A 118 -11.81 0.04 -9.11
N GLN A 119 -12.06 -0.41 -7.89
CA GLN A 119 -11.03 -0.94 -6.99
C GLN A 119 -10.98 -2.47 -6.94
N PHE A 120 -12.08 -3.17 -7.24
CA PHE A 120 -12.25 -4.59 -6.96
C PHE A 120 -12.86 -5.38 -8.11
N ARG A 121 -12.33 -5.19 -9.30
CA ARG A 121 -12.87 -5.74 -10.57
C ARG A 121 -13.31 -7.20 -10.51
N SER A 122 -12.62 -8.05 -9.73
CA SER A 122 -12.90 -9.48 -9.72
C SER A 122 -14.14 -9.86 -8.91
N TYR A 123 -14.38 -9.27 -7.75
CA TYR A 123 -15.56 -9.64 -6.97
C TYR A 123 -16.81 -8.87 -7.39
N MET A 124 -16.67 -7.69 -7.98
CA MET A 124 -17.80 -6.98 -8.56
C MET A 124 -18.42 -7.73 -9.74
N SER A 125 -17.68 -8.66 -10.37
CA SER A 125 -18.26 -9.60 -11.34
C SER A 125 -19.28 -10.54 -10.70
N LYS A 126 -19.16 -10.79 -9.38
CA LYS A 126 -20.09 -11.59 -8.58
C LYS A 126 -21.31 -10.80 -8.09
N LEU A 127 -21.28 -9.47 -8.12
CA LEU A 127 -22.44 -8.66 -7.78
C LEU A 127 -23.54 -8.91 -8.83
N ASP A 128 -24.73 -9.27 -8.36
CA ASP A 128 -25.92 -9.34 -9.22
C ASP A 128 -26.60 -7.98 -9.24
N HIS A 129 -27.16 -7.55 -8.13
CA HIS A 129 -27.81 -6.25 -7.98
C HIS A 129 -27.83 -5.78 -6.53
N ILE A 130 -28.23 -4.53 -6.32
CA ILE A 130 -28.45 -3.93 -5.00
C ILE A 130 -29.86 -3.33 -4.98
N ASP A 131 -30.68 -3.84 -4.07
CA ASP A 131 -32.02 -3.32 -3.79
C ASP A 131 -32.00 -2.30 -2.67
N ILE A 132 -32.74 -1.22 -2.82
CA ILE A 132 -33.04 -0.29 -1.73
C ILE A 132 -34.24 -0.83 -0.96
N ILE A 133 -34.05 -1.14 0.35
CA ILE A 133 -35.11 -1.63 1.23
C ILE A 133 -35.92 -0.46 1.81
N ASP A 134 -35.20 0.54 2.30
CA ASP A 134 -35.75 1.76 2.88
C ASP A 134 -34.76 2.94 2.70
N LYS A 135 -34.99 4.07 3.39
CA LYS A 135 -34.17 5.28 3.27
C LYS A 135 -32.71 5.11 3.66
N THR A 136 -32.39 4.09 4.46
CA THR A 136 -31.07 3.88 5.08
C THR A 136 -30.55 2.46 4.91
N SER A 137 -31.29 1.58 4.24
CA SER A 137 -30.96 0.16 4.16
C SER A 137 -30.96 -0.34 2.73
N VAL A 138 -29.95 -1.16 2.40
CA VAL A 138 -29.86 -1.85 1.11
C VAL A 138 -29.69 -3.35 1.30
N LYS A 139 -30.12 -4.13 0.30
CA LYS A 139 -29.81 -5.55 0.15
C LYS A 139 -28.86 -5.74 -1.03
N VAL A 140 -27.66 -6.23 -0.75
CA VAL A 140 -26.67 -6.60 -1.75
C VAL A 140 -26.86 -8.07 -2.09
N VAL A 141 -27.09 -8.38 -3.37
CA VAL A 141 -27.28 -9.75 -3.88
C VAL A 141 -26.11 -10.13 -4.75
N MET A 142 -25.52 -11.28 -4.46
CA MET A 142 -24.37 -11.85 -5.15
C MET A 142 -24.79 -13.07 -5.98
N LYS A 143 -24.22 -13.25 -7.18
CA LYS A 143 -24.43 -14.40 -8.09
C LYS A 143 -23.86 -15.70 -7.55
N SER A 144 -22.84 -15.63 -6.69
CA SER A 144 -22.19 -16.76 -6.03
C SER A 144 -21.72 -16.35 -4.63
N PRO A 145 -21.42 -17.28 -3.73
CA PRO A 145 -20.99 -16.98 -2.36
C PRO A 145 -19.84 -15.97 -2.33
N PHE A 146 -19.89 -15.05 -1.35
CA PHE A 146 -18.83 -14.09 -1.12
C PHE A 146 -18.65 -13.80 0.37
N LEU A 147 -18.02 -14.72 1.09
CA LEU A 147 -17.86 -14.73 2.54
C LEU A 147 -17.32 -13.40 3.13
N PHE A 148 -16.45 -12.71 2.39
CA PHE A 148 -15.72 -11.53 2.86
C PHE A 148 -16.24 -10.20 2.29
N LEU A 149 -17.50 -10.13 1.83
CA LEU A 149 -18.04 -8.88 1.29
C LEU A 149 -17.91 -7.73 2.30
N VAL A 150 -18.28 -7.97 3.56
CA VAL A 150 -18.29 -6.93 4.59
C VAL A 150 -16.88 -6.45 4.93
N ASP A 151 -15.89 -7.34 4.87
CA ASP A 151 -14.47 -7.01 5.03
C ASP A 151 -13.98 -6.08 3.91
N GLU A 152 -14.47 -6.29 2.70
CA GLU A 152 -14.10 -5.46 1.56
C GLU A 152 -14.75 -4.06 1.58
N LEU A 153 -15.87 -3.90 2.28
CA LEU A 153 -16.55 -2.61 2.40
C LEU A 153 -15.69 -1.56 3.15
N GLU A 154 -14.66 -1.97 3.90
CA GLU A 154 -13.71 -1.05 4.53
C GLU A 154 -12.94 -0.18 3.52
N LYS A 155 -12.81 -0.67 2.28
CA LYS A 155 -12.13 0.01 1.17
C LYS A 155 -13.06 0.98 0.41
N ILE A 156 -14.36 0.94 0.67
CA ILE A 156 -15.36 1.77 0.00
C ILE A 156 -15.75 2.93 0.91
N GLN A 157 -15.67 4.15 0.38
CA GLN A 157 -16.07 5.37 1.05
C GLN A 157 -17.53 5.68 0.76
N LEU A 158 -18.28 6.18 1.76
CA LEU A 158 -19.64 6.67 1.57
C LEU A 158 -19.60 8.06 0.95
N ILE A 159 -20.01 8.17 -0.30
CA ILE A 159 -20.00 9.42 -1.06
C ILE A 159 -21.43 9.77 -1.46
N PRO A 160 -21.88 11.04 -1.31
CA PRO A 160 -23.20 11.45 -1.79
C PRO A 160 -23.37 11.11 -3.27
N ALA A 161 -24.44 10.40 -3.62
CA ALA A 161 -24.71 9.90 -4.97
C ALA A 161 -24.66 11.01 -6.04
N LYS A 162 -25.11 12.23 -5.67
CA LYS A 162 -25.11 13.41 -6.55
C LYS A 162 -23.69 13.88 -6.93
N PHE A 163 -22.64 13.55 -6.14
CA PHE A 163 -21.27 13.98 -6.36
C PHE A 163 -20.35 12.86 -6.88
N LEU A 164 -20.80 11.61 -6.87
CA LEU A 164 -20.05 10.47 -7.37
C LEU A 164 -20.41 10.21 -8.84
N GLN A 165 -19.42 10.29 -9.74
CA GLN A 165 -19.59 10.01 -11.16
C GLN A 165 -19.42 8.51 -11.46
N GLU A 166 -19.91 8.03 -12.60
CA GLU A 166 -19.83 6.62 -13.01
C GLU A 166 -18.37 6.12 -13.25
N ASP A 167 -17.45 7.03 -13.50
CA ASP A 167 -16.01 6.72 -13.62
C ASP A 167 -15.28 6.69 -12.28
N GLY A 168 -15.99 6.91 -11.16
CA GLY A 168 -15.46 6.97 -9.81
C GLY A 168 -14.90 8.34 -9.41
N SER A 169 -14.95 9.34 -10.28
CA SER A 169 -14.54 10.71 -9.94
C SER A 169 -15.56 11.39 -9.02
N ILE A 170 -15.05 12.28 -8.15
CA ILE A 170 -15.86 13.00 -7.15
C ILE A 170 -15.85 14.49 -7.51
N THR A 171 -17.01 15.05 -7.76
CA THR A 171 -17.15 16.47 -8.15
C THR A 171 -17.01 17.42 -6.97
N GLU A 172 -17.60 17.06 -5.81
CA GLU A 172 -17.56 17.86 -4.59
C GLU A 172 -17.12 17.00 -3.40
N TYR A 173 -16.19 17.54 -2.59
CA TYR A 173 -15.64 16.84 -1.41
C TYR A 173 -16.46 17.18 -0.16
N ILE A 174 -17.75 16.86 -0.19
CA ILE A 174 -18.70 16.96 0.92
C ILE A 174 -18.92 15.55 1.46
N GLY A 175 -18.37 15.26 2.63
CA GLY A 175 -18.36 13.93 3.23
C GLY A 175 -18.85 13.92 4.67
N SER A 176 -18.91 12.72 5.25
CA SER A 176 -19.31 12.46 6.64
C SER A 176 -18.11 12.28 7.58
N GLY A 177 -16.88 12.36 7.06
CA GLY A 177 -15.65 12.02 7.77
C GLY A 177 -15.17 13.06 8.79
N PRO A 178 -14.00 12.78 9.43
CA PRO A 178 -13.50 13.59 10.55
C PRO A 178 -13.02 14.99 10.21
N TYR A 179 -12.73 15.27 8.93
CA TYR A 179 -12.28 16.58 8.46
C TYR A 179 -13.06 17.07 7.26
N LEU A 180 -13.08 18.38 7.07
CA LEU A 180 -13.70 19.10 5.96
C LEU A 180 -12.59 19.65 5.06
N LEU A 181 -12.68 19.45 3.76
CA LEU A 181 -11.78 20.08 2.79
C LEU A 181 -12.13 21.57 2.67
N LYS A 182 -11.24 22.45 3.13
CA LYS A 182 -11.44 23.92 3.14
C LYS A 182 -10.80 24.59 1.94
N GLU A 183 -9.57 24.20 1.60
CA GLU A 183 -8.81 24.75 0.48
C GLU A 183 -8.18 23.60 -0.32
N TYR A 184 -8.10 23.78 -1.62
CA TYR A 184 -7.45 22.82 -2.50
C TYR A 184 -6.79 23.52 -3.67
N GLU A 185 -5.51 23.23 -3.86
CA GLU A 185 -4.72 23.63 -5.02
C GLU A 185 -4.09 22.36 -5.61
N LYS A 186 -4.50 22.04 -6.84
CA LYS A 186 -4.12 20.79 -7.51
C LYS A 186 -2.59 20.62 -7.56
N ASP A 187 -2.12 19.42 -7.21
CA ASP A 187 -0.72 19.03 -7.20
C ASP A 187 0.19 19.88 -6.28
N VAL A 188 -0.40 20.72 -5.42
CA VAL A 188 0.32 21.61 -4.49
C VAL A 188 -0.06 21.33 -3.06
N LYS A 189 -1.32 21.57 -2.68
CA LYS A 189 -1.76 21.40 -1.29
C LYS A 189 -3.26 21.20 -1.15
N ALA A 190 -3.66 20.59 -0.02
CA ALA A 190 -5.02 20.66 0.49
C ALA A 190 -5.00 21.07 1.97
N VAL A 191 -5.93 21.92 2.38
CA VAL A 191 -6.13 22.31 3.77
C VAL A 191 -7.44 21.74 4.27
N LEU A 192 -7.35 20.95 5.34
CA LEU A 192 -8.51 20.34 5.97
C LEU A 192 -8.66 20.89 7.38
N VAL A 193 -9.90 21.11 7.78
CA VAL A 193 -10.25 21.54 9.15
C VAL A 193 -11.11 20.47 9.80
N LYS A 194 -10.97 20.31 11.09
CA LYS A 194 -11.72 19.32 11.86
C LYS A 194 -13.23 19.50 11.68
N ASN A 195 -13.94 18.40 11.49
CA ASN A 195 -15.39 18.39 11.38
C ASN A 195 -16.03 18.46 12.78
N PRO A 196 -16.68 19.56 13.15
CA PRO A 196 -17.25 19.72 14.50
C PRO A 196 -18.48 18.81 14.72
N THR A 197 -19.10 18.35 13.65
CA THR A 197 -20.31 17.50 13.68
C THR A 197 -20.02 16.02 13.43
N TYR A 198 -18.75 15.63 13.43
CA TYR A 198 -18.37 14.25 13.19
C TYR A 198 -19.05 13.30 14.20
N TRP A 199 -19.67 12.25 13.67
CA TRP A 199 -20.48 11.31 14.47
C TRP A 199 -19.65 10.48 15.46
N ASP A 200 -18.41 10.10 15.09
CA ASP A 200 -17.51 9.36 15.98
C ASP A 200 -16.90 10.30 17.01
N LYS A 201 -17.15 10.04 18.28
CA LYS A 201 -16.68 10.85 19.40
C LYS A 201 -15.22 10.65 19.75
N LYS A 202 -14.47 9.88 18.94
CA LYS A 202 -13.02 9.79 19.09
C LYS A 202 -12.40 11.18 18.98
N PRO A 203 -11.46 11.54 19.86
CA PRO A 203 -10.87 12.87 19.87
C PRO A 203 -9.80 13.00 18.78
N TYR A 204 -10.20 13.44 17.58
CA TYR A 204 -9.22 13.99 16.65
C TYR A 204 -8.65 15.27 17.27
N LYS A 205 -7.33 15.27 17.56
CA LYS A 205 -6.70 16.34 18.33
C LYS A 205 -6.17 17.46 17.47
N MET A 206 -5.84 17.18 16.21
CA MET A 206 -5.43 18.19 15.24
C MET A 206 -6.64 18.96 14.71
N GLU A 207 -6.60 20.29 14.83
CA GLU A 207 -7.66 21.16 14.33
C GLU A 207 -7.53 21.43 12.83
N THR A 208 -6.28 21.43 12.33
CA THR A 208 -5.97 21.67 10.91
C THR A 208 -4.96 20.65 10.40
N LEU A 209 -5.25 20.05 9.25
CA LEU A 209 -4.29 19.24 8.49
C LEU A 209 -3.93 19.97 7.21
N ILE A 210 -2.65 19.98 6.85
CA ILE A 210 -2.16 20.46 5.56
C ILE A 210 -1.52 19.29 4.84
N TRP A 211 -2.10 18.90 3.73
CA TRP A 211 -1.56 17.93 2.80
C TRP A 211 -0.67 18.67 1.81
N GLN A 212 0.64 18.57 1.97
CA GLN A 212 1.63 19.25 1.12
C GLN A 212 2.17 18.23 0.10
N VAL A 213 1.95 18.49 -1.18
CA VAL A 213 2.41 17.60 -2.25
C VAL A 213 3.89 17.84 -2.53
N ILE A 214 4.72 16.81 -2.38
CA ILE A 214 6.15 16.80 -2.68
C ILE A 214 6.46 15.41 -3.28
N PRO A 215 6.40 15.23 -4.62
CA PRO A 215 6.52 13.92 -5.25
C PRO A 215 7.87 13.23 -5.06
N ASP A 216 8.96 13.99 -5.05
CA ASP A 216 10.31 13.46 -4.90
C ASP A 216 10.63 13.10 -3.43
N GLY A 217 11.17 11.90 -3.20
CA GLY A 217 11.43 11.39 -1.85
C GLY A 217 12.57 12.10 -1.13
N GLU A 218 13.61 12.53 -1.84
CA GLU A 218 14.72 13.31 -1.27
C GLU A 218 14.24 14.72 -0.90
N ALA A 219 13.41 15.35 -1.75
CA ALA A 219 12.81 16.64 -1.44
C ALA A 219 11.88 16.54 -0.21
N ARG A 220 11.10 15.45 -0.05
CA ARG A 220 10.30 15.22 1.17
C ARG A 220 11.17 15.10 2.42
N LYS A 221 12.33 14.42 2.34
CA LYS A 221 13.30 14.38 3.45
C LYS A 221 13.78 15.78 3.83
N LEU A 222 14.19 16.58 2.85
CA LEU A 222 14.65 17.96 3.10
C LEU A 222 13.55 18.84 3.69
N ALA A 223 12.30 18.67 3.22
CA ALA A 223 11.15 19.38 3.79
C ALA A 223 10.87 18.99 5.26
N LEU A 224 11.05 17.70 5.62
CA LEU A 224 10.97 17.25 7.01
C LEU A 224 12.11 17.85 7.87
N GLN A 225 13.35 17.82 7.37
CA GLN A 225 14.53 18.33 8.05
C GLN A 225 14.47 19.86 8.26
N SER A 226 13.96 20.60 7.28
CA SER A 226 13.77 22.07 7.41
C SER A 226 12.54 22.48 8.23
N GLY A 227 11.67 21.53 8.59
CA GLY A 227 10.44 21.81 9.31
C GLY A 227 9.29 22.32 8.44
N GLN A 228 9.42 22.27 7.12
CA GLN A 228 8.35 22.59 6.18
C GLN A 228 7.18 21.59 6.28
N VAL A 229 7.49 20.32 6.54
CA VAL A 229 6.50 19.29 6.87
C VAL A 229 6.82 18.67 8.24
N ASP A 230 5.83 18.06 8.88
CA ASP A 230 5.95 17.47 10.21
C ASP A 230 6.10 15.96 10.18
N VAL A 231 5.59 15.33 9.13
CA VAL A 231 5.62 13.88 8.91
C VAL A 231 5.68 13.54 7.42
N ILE A 232 6.38 12.46 7.06
CA ILE A 232 6.41 11.85 5.72
C ILE A 232 6.14 10.35 5.83
N GLY A 233 5.58 9.74 4.79
CA GLY A 233 5.35 8.30 4.67
C GLY A 233 4.04 7.80 5.27
N ILE A 234 3.33 8.60 6.06
CA ILE A 234 2.03 8.21 6.62
C ILE A 234 0.90 8.26 5.58
N THR A 235 1.08 9.06 4.55
CA THR A 235 0.10 9.33 3.48
C THR A 235 0.16 8.31 2.33
N GLU A 236 0.94 7.25 2.47
CA GLU A 236 1.32 6.37 1.37
C GLU A 236 0.87 4.94 1.65
N HIS A 237 0.18 4.30 0.71
CA HIS A 237 -0.36 2.96 0.89
C HIS A 237 0.63 1.83 0.59
N TYR A 238 1.78 2.11 -0.02
CA TYR A 238 2.75 1.06 -0.35
C TYR A 238 4.14 1.31 0.24
N ALA A 239 4.82 0.25 0.59
CA ALA A 239 6.22 0.31 0.98
C ALA A 239 7.09 0.69 -0.22
N GLY A 240 8.06 1.57 -0.03
CA GLY A 240 8.98 2.00 -1.08
C GLY A 240 8.72 3.39 -1.66
N SER A 241 7.65 4.05 -1.25
CA SER A 241 7.41 5.47 -1.54
C SER A 241 8.45 6.39 -0.88
N ILE A 242 8.99 5.98 0.28
CA ILE A 242 10.20 6.57 0.84
C ILE A 242 11.40 5.77 0.31
N PRO A 243 12.33 6.38 -0.45
CA PRO A 243 13.54 5.71 -0.90
C PRO A 243 14.32 5.09 0.25
N LEU A 244 14.95 3.93 0.02
CA LEU A 244 15.68 3.23 1.09
C LEU A 244 16.89 4.02 1.60
N THR A 245 17.52 4.84 0.75
CA THR A 245 18.59 5.80 1.14
C THR A 245 18.04 6.82 2.14
N VAL A 246 16.92 7.45 1.83
CA VAL A 246 16.20 8.38 2.73
C VAL A 246 15.83 7.68 4.04
N SER A 247 15.29 6.46 3.94
CA SER A 247 14.94 5.67 5.12
C SER A 247 16.15 5.35 6.00
N TYR A 248 17.30 5.03 5.39
CA TYR A 248 18.54 4.77 6.11
C TYR A 248 19.03 6.02 6.85
N GLU A 249 19.11 7.16 6.18
CA GLU A 249 19.55 8.42 6.74
C GLU A 249 18.65 8.87 7.90
N LEU A 250 17.33 8.90 7.71
CA LEU A 250 16.38 9.32 8.74
C LEU A 250 16.33 8.34 9.93
N SER A 251 16.53 7.02 9.69
CA SER A 251 16.61 6.03 10.78
C SER A 251 17.83 6.21 11.67
N ASN A 252 18.89 6.79 11.15
CA ASN A 252 20.11 7.09 11.91
C ASN A 252 20.09 8.51 12.52
N SER A 253 19.10 9.33 12.20
CA SER A 253 18.94 10.66 12.79
C SER A 253 18.36 10.58 14.20
N LYS A 254 18.88 11.42 15.10
CA LYS A 254 18.31 11.59 16.45
C LYS A 254 17.15 12.58 16.51
N GLU A 255 16.80 13.22 15.40
CA GLU A 255 15.81 14.31 15.33
C GLU A 255 14.40 13.81 15.02
N PHE A 256 14.29 12.61 14.45
CA PHE A 256 13.02 12.07 13.99
C PHE A 256 12.68 10.74 14.66
N THR A 257 11.39 10.48 14.78
CA THR A 257 10.85 9.18 15.19
C THR A 257 10.51 8.38 13.94
N LYS A 258 10.91 7.09 13.92
CA LYS A 258 10.56 6.13 12.87
C LYS A 258 9.37 5.30 13.31
N LEU A 259 8.33 5.24 12.49
CA LEU A 259 7.20 4.33 12.62
C LEU A 259 7.30 3.24 11.55
N LEU A 260 7.13 1.99 11.94
CA LEU A 260 7.02 0.86 11.02
C LEU A 260 5.60 0.27 11.08
N GLN A 261 5.05 -0.05 9.93
CA GLN A 261 3.84 -0.84 9.83
C GLN A 261 4.06 -2.23 10.42
N ASP A 262 3.09 -2.74 11.17
CA ASP A 262 3.11 -4.12 11.63
C ASP A 262 3.18 -5.09 10.44
N PRO A 263 4.21 -5.95 10.35
CA PRO A 263 4.35 -6.92 9.25
C PRO A 263 3.17 -7.87 9.09
N LYS A 264 2.40 -8.11 10.17
CA LYS A 264 1.19 -8.94 10.13
C LYS A 264 0.04 -8.29 9.36
N SER A 265 0.04 -6.97 9.24
CA SER A 265 -1.00 -6.25 8.51
C SER A 265 -0.58 -5.82 7.12
N TYR A 266 0.73 -5.66 6.89
CA TYR A 266 1.24 -5.18 5.61
C TYR A 266 2.70 -5.56 5.42
N THR A 267 2.98 -6.34 4.41
CA THR A 267 4.36 -6.64 3.99
C THR A 267 4.36 -7.02 2.51
N ILE A 268 5.14 -6.31 1.71
CA ILE A 268 5.41 -6.71 0.32
C ILE A 268 6.54 -7.73 0.31
N VAL A 269 6.35 -8.85 -0.37
CA VAL A 269 7.43 -9.75 -0.74
C VAL A 269 7.88 -9.43 -2.16
N PHE A 270 9.11 -8.97 -2.30
CA PHE A 270 9.73 -8.71 -3.60
C PHE A 270 10.40 -9.98 -4.11
N CYS A 271 10.18 -10.29 -5.38
CA CYS A 271 10.49 -11.59 -5.96
C CYS A 271 11.12 -11.46 -7.35
N ILE A 272 11.72 -12.56 -7.81
CA ILE A 272 11.99 -12.80 -9.23
C ILE A 272 10.92 -13.76 -9.77
N GLY A 273 10.12 -13.29 -10.70
CA GLY A 273 9.16 -14.13 -11.42
C GLY A 273 9.85 -15.08 -12.38
N LEU A 274 9.31 -16.28 -12.51
CA LEU A 274 9.79 -17.35 -13.39
C LEU A 274 8.74 -17.64 -14.47
N ASN A 275 9.08 -17.44 -15.74
CA ASN A 275 8.17 -17.74 -16.83
C ASN A 275 8.13 -19.25 -17.12
N TYR A 276 7.28 -19.97 -16.44
CA TYR A 276 7.13 -21.42 -16.55
C TYR A 276 6.70 -21.92 -17.96
N LYS A 277 6.36 -21.03 -18.90
CA LYS A 277 6.10 -21.37 -20.29
C LYS A 277 7.37 -21.55 -21.12
N LYS A 278 8.52 -21.10 -20.60
CA LYS A 278 9.82 -21.21 -21.26
C LYS A 278 10.47 -22.57 -21.07
N ASP A 279 11.22 -23.02 -22.08
CA ASP A 279 11.67 -24.41 -22.18
C ASP A 279 12.35 -24.96 -20.93
N PHE A 280 13.36 -24.28 -20.40
CA PHE A 280 14.02 -24.72 -19.16
C PHE A 280 13.18 -24.48 -17.91
N LEU A 281 12.39 -23.40 -17.89
CA LEU A 281 11.57 -23.06 -16.74
C LEU A 281 10.25 -23.84 -16.64
N LYS A 282 9.90 -24.67 -17.66
CA LYS A 282 8.87 -25.71 -17.52
C LYS A 282 9.29 -26.78 -16.52
N ASP A 283 10.60 -27.07 -16.42
CA ASP A 283 11.12 -28.05 -15.49
C ASP A 283 11.01 -27.55 -14.04
N THR A 284 10.16 -28.22 -13.25
CA THR A 284 9.95 -27.91 -11.84
C THR A 284 11.22 -28.07 -11.02
N ALA A 285 12.10 -29.01 -11.38
CA ALA A 285 13.37 -29.21 -10.68
C ALA A 285 14.30 -28.01 -10.82
N LEU A 286 14.35 -27.37 -12.00
CA LEU A 286 15.10 -26.13 -12.16
C LEU A 286 14.50 -25.01 -11.29
N ARG A 287 13.18 -24.81 -11.33
CA ARG A 287 12.52 -23.78 -10.50
C ARG A 287 12.72 -24.04 -9.00
N HIS A 288 12.71 -25.30 -8.57
CA HIS A 288 13.02 -25.70 -7.20
C HIS A 288 14.46 -25.36 -6.81
N ALA A 289 15.44 -25.71 -7.65
CA ALA A 289 16.84 -25.40 -7.40
C ALA A 289 17.09 -23.88 -7.26
N LEU A 290 16.43 -23.08 -8.12
CA LEU A 290 16.55 -21.62 -8.10
C LEU A 290 16.13 -20.98 -6.76
N GLN A 291 15.30 -21.65 -5.95
CA GLN A 291 14.90 -21.15 -4.61
C GLN A 291 16.09 -21.03 -3.65
N TYR A 292 17.18 -21.78 -3.87
CA TYR A 292 18.31 -21.89 -2.97
C TYR A 292 19.57 -21.15 -3.44
N VAL A 293 19.54 -20.49 -4.61
CA VAL A 293 20.75 -19.95 -5.26
C VAL A 293 21.10 -18.54 -4.77
N ILE A 294 20.12 -17.75 -4.34
CA ILE A 294 20.34 -16.35 -3.95
C ILE A 294 20.57 -16.24 -2.45
N ASN A 295 21.76 -15.73 -2.07
CA ASN A 295 22.04 -15.33 -0.69
C ASN A 295 21.29 -14.03 -0.36
N LYS A 296 20.11 -14.17 0.28
CA LYS A 296 19.19 -13.07 0.55
C LYS A 296 19.70 -12.12 1.62
N ASP A 297 20.52 -12.61 2.56
CA ASP A 297 21.15 -11.77 3.59
C ASP A 297 22.20 -10.85 2.96
N ALA A 298 23.08 -11.40 2.10
CA ALA A 298 24.02 -10.60 1.34
C ALA A 298 23.30 -9.60 0.43
N PHE A 299 22.25 -10.05 -0.28
CA PHE A 299 21.43 -9.24 -1.15
C PHE A 299 20.84 -8.01 -0.45
N THR A 300 20.19 -8.19 0.72
CA THR A 300 19.58 -7.08 1.45
C THR A 300 20.61 -6.16 2.09
N LYS A 301 21.74 -6.70 2.55
CA LYS A 301 22.83 -5.91 3.12
C LYS A 301 23.51 -5.04 2.08
N GLU A 302 23.82 -5.60 0.92
CA GLU A 302 24.59 -4.90 -0.13
C GLU A 302 23.75 -3.87 -0.87
N LEU A 303 22.50 -4.23 -1.25
CA LEU A 303 21.66 -3.35 -2.08
C LEU A 303 20.76 -2.41 -1.27
N PHE A 304 20.46 -2.74 -0.02
CA PHE A 304 19.46 -2.00 0.77
C PHE A 304 19.95 -1.54 2.14
N PHE A 305 21.26 -1.59 2.39
CA PHE A 305 21.85 -1.11 3.65
C PHE A 305 21.17 -1.70 4.90
N GLY A 306 20.61 -2.92 4.81
CA GLY A 306 19.85 -3.53 5.88
C GLY A 306 18.48 -2.89 6.16
N GLN A 307 17.95 -2.05 5.24
CA GLN A 307 16.62 -1.46 5.38
C GLN A 307 15.48 -2.34 4.82
N ALA A 308 15.82 -3.52 4.29
CA ALA A 308 14.89 -4.54 3.84
C ALA A 308 15.22 -5.85 4.57
N GLU A 309 14.20 -6.66 4.84
CA GLU A 309 14.39 -7.96 5.52
C GLU A 309 14.50 -9.08 4.47
N PRO A 310 15.50 -10.00 4.59
CA PRO A 310 15.59 -11.15 3.69
C PRO A 310 14.35 -12.03 3.81
N CYS A 311 13.81 -12.50 2.68
CA CYS A 311 12.59 -13.30 2.67
C CYS A 311 12.77 -14.62 1.92
N GLY A 312 12.43 -15.73 2.58
CA GLY A 312 12.42 -17.07 2.00
C GLY A 312 11.01 -17.61 1.73
N TYR A 313 9.97 -16.84 1.97
CA TYR A 313 8.58 -17.26 1.77
C TYR A 313 8.02 -16.71 0.46
N LEU A 314 7.26 -17.55 -0.25
CA LEU A 314 6.56 -17.12 -1.47
C LEU A 314 5.47 -16.09 -1.20
N PHE A 315 4.95 -16.05 0.01
CA PHE A 315 3.93 -15.11 0.47
C PHE A 315 4.13 -14.84 1.95
N ASN A 316 3.62 -13.72 2.46
CA ASN A 316 3.78 -13.37 3.87
C ASN A 316 3.08 -14.37 4.80
N PRO A 317 3.83 -15.14 5.63
CA PRO A 317 3.24 -16.11 6.53
C PRO A 317 2.53 -15.48 7.73
N SER A 318 2.66 -14.18 7.95
CA SER A 318 2.02 -13.46 9.06
C SER A 318 0.55 -13.18 8.82
N PHE A 319 0.07 -13.17 7.58
CA PHE A 319 -1.36 -13.05 7.27
C PHE A 319 -2.13 -14.29 7.73
N ASP A 320 -3.39 -14.13 8.12
CA ASP A 320 -4.22 -15.25 8.61
C ASP A 320 -4.44 -16.34 7.55
N ASP A 321 -4.50 -15.95 6.29
CA ASP A 321 -4.57 -16.83 5.12
C ASP A 321 -3.20 -17.09 4.47
N GLY A 322 -2.11 -16.77 5.16
CA GLY A 322 -0.74 -17.00 4.70
C GLY A 322 -0.27 -18.45 4.91
N PRO A 323 0.90 -18.81 4.34
CA PRO A 323 1.43 -20.19 4.33
C PRO A 323 2.01 -20.61 5.70
N LYS A 324 1.17 -20.84 6.71
CA LYS A 324 1.55 -21.14 8.11
C LYS A 324 2.45 -22.37 8.26
N ASN A 325 2.20 -23.42 7.50
CA ASN A 325 2.87 -24.72 7.60
C ASN A 325 4.04 -24.90 6.62
N LYS A 326 4.50 -23.79 6.01
CA LYS A 326 5.60 -23.84 5.04
C LYS A 326 6.90 -23.35 5.67
N LYS A 327 8.02 -23.94 5.21
CA LYS A 327 9.36 -23.49 5.59
C LYS A 327 9.91 -22.49 4.57
N PRO A 328 10.70 -21.50 5.00
CA PRO A 328 11.33 -20.57 4.08
C PRO A 328 12.38 -21.26 3.22
N PHE A 329 12.57 -20.78 2.01
CA PHE A 329 13.71 -21.15 1.17
C PHE A 329 14.94 -20.34 1.63
N VAL A 330 15.96 -21.06 2.09
CA VAL A 330 17.21 -20.47 2.55
C VAL A 330 18.32 -20.75 1.54
N TYR A 331 19.35 -19.90 1.50
CA TYR A 331 20.51 -20.06 0.61
C TYR A 331 21.25 -21.37 0.88
N ASP A 332 21.41 -22.19 -0.16
CA ASP A 332 22.12 -23.47 -0.11
C ASP A 332 22.48 -23.92 -1.54
N LEU A 333 23.66 -23.54 -2.00
CA LEU A 333 24.13 -23.90 -3.36
C LEU A 333 24.32 -25.40 -3.55
N GLN A 334 24.72 -26.13 -2.50
CA GLN A 334 24.91 -27.56 -2.63
C GLN A 334 23.57 -28.26 -2.86
N LYS A 335 22.55 -27.87 -2.10
CA LYS A 335 21.19 -28.37 -2.28
C LYS A 335 20.64 -28.05 -3.67
N ALA A 336 20.90 -26.84 -4.19
CA ALA A 336 20.52 -26.50 -5.56
C ALA A 336 21.15 -27.43 -6.60
N LYS A 337 22.48 -27.70 -6.47
CA LYS A 337 23.21 -28.60 -7.35
C LYS A 337 22.72 -30.05 -7.23
N ASP A 338 22.43 -30.51 -6.02
CA ASP A 338 21.91 -31.87 -5.79
C ASP A 338 20.53 -32.07 -6.44
N ILE A 339 19.64 -31.08 -6.36
CA ILE A 339 18.34 -31.08 -7.04
C ILE A 339 18.55 -31.20 -8.55
N LEU A 340 19.41 -30.37 -9.12
CA LEU A 340 19.69 -30.34 -10.55
C LEU A 340 20.31 -31.67 -11.03
N THR A 341 21.27 -32.21 -10.29
CA THR A 341 21.92 -33.48 -10.60
C THR A 341 20.89 -34.62 -10.62
N LYS A 342 20.03 -34.73 -9.60
CA LYS A 342 18.96 -35.73 -9.54
C LYS A 342 17.97 -35.60 -10.70
N ALA A 343 17.77 -34.38 -11.22
CA ALA A 343 16.91 -34.12 -12.37
C ALA A 343 17.63 -34.33 -13.73
N GLY A 344 18.87 -34.81 -13.75
CA GLY A 344 19.63 -35.09 -14.97
C GLY A 344 20.29 -33.86 -15.61
N TYR A 345 20.48 -32.78 -14.84
CA TYR A 345 21.35 -31.66 -15.26
C TYR A 345 22.83 -32.03 -15.02
N THR A 346 23.69 -31.53 -15.89
CA THR A 346 25.14 -31.74 -15.83
C THR A 346 25.89 -30.43 -16.06
N TRP A 347 27.17 -30.37 -15.71
CA TRP A 347 28.01 -29.19 -15.94
C TRP A 347 29.07 -29.50 -17.00
N ASN A 348 29.06 -28.77 -18.11
CA ASN A 348 30.08 -28.82 -19.15
C ASN A 348 30.90 -27.54 -19.15
N LYS A 349 32.18 -27.62 -18.85
CA LYS A 349 33.10 -26.46 -18.72
C LYS A 349 32.52 -25.34 -17.83
N GLY A 350 31.84 -25.73 -16.75
CA GLY A 350 31.23 -24.80 -15.79
C GLY A 350 29.81 -24.30 -16.18
N ALA A 351 29.34 -24.56 -17.40
CA ALA A 351 27.99 -24.21 -17.82
C ALA A 351 27.01 -25.35 -17.48
N LEU A 352 25.87 -24.98 -16.88
CA LEU A 352 24.77 -25.92 -16.63
C LEU A 352 24.14 -26.37 -17.96
N THR A 353 23.95 -27.67 -18.13
CA THR A 353 23.36 -28.23 -19.34
C THR A 353 22.26 -29.26 -19.03
N LYS A 354 21.29 -29.37 -19.90
CA LYS A 354 20.21 -30.38 -19.88
C LYS A 354 20.05 -30.93 -21.30
N ASP A 355 20.10 -32.24 -21.45
CA ASP A 355 19.99 -32.94 -22.76
C ASP A 355 20.93 -32.34 -23.82
N GLY A 356 22.18 -32.03 -23.43
CA GLY A 356 23.21 -31.43 -24.27
C GLY A 356 23.04 -29.93 -24.56
N LYS A 357 21.96 -29.31 -24.12
CA LYS A 357 21.69 -27.85 -24.31
C LYS A 357 22.15 -27.07 -23.10
N LYS A 358 22.83 -25.95 -23.34
CA LYS A 358 23.23 -24.99 -22.30
C LYS A 358 22.00 -24.26 -21.75
N VAL A 359 21.89 -24.18 -20.42
CA VAL A 359 20.84 -23.38 -19.76
C VAL A 359 21.25 -21.91 -19.78
N SER A 360 20.46 -21.10 -20.44
CA SER A 360 20.58 -19.63 -20.48
C SER A 360 19.22 -18.98 -20.28
N LEU A 361 19.19 -17.84 -19.61
CA LEU A 361 17.95 -17.12 -19.27
C LEU A 361 18.06 -15.64 -19.64
N THR A 362 16.96 -15.05 -20.07
CA THR A 362 16.83 -13.61 -20.29
C THR A 362 16.14 -12.97 -19.09
N TYR A 363 16.84 -12.03 -18.43
CA TYR A 363 16.27 -11.21 -17.37
C TYR A 363 15.76 -9.90 -17.96
N VAL A 364 14.45 -9.69 -17.95
CA VAL A 364 13.84 -8.43 -18.38
C VAL A 364 13.67 -7.52 -17.17
N SER A 365 14.24 -6.32 -17.24
CA SER A 365 14.24 -5.32 -16.16
C SER A 365 13.91 -3.92 -16.67
N SER A 366 13.47 -3.03 -15.78
CA SER A 366 13.41 -1.61 -16.11
C SER A 366 14.77 -0.94 -15.95
N THR A 367 14.92 0.24 -16.60
CA THR A 367 16.14 1.06 -16.53
C THR A 367 16.33 1.78 -15.19
N ALA A 368 15.36 1.69 -14.25
CA ALA A 368 15.51 2.26 -12.92
C ALA A 368 16.76 1.71 -12.20
N PRO A 369 17.62 2.56 -11.60
CA PRO A 369 18.91 2.15 -11.06
C PRO A 369 18.83 0.93 -10.15
N GLN A 370 17.94 0.95 -9.16
CA GLN A 370 17.76 -0.16 -8.22
C GLN A 370 17.36 -1.48 -8.92
N ARG A 371 16.56 -1.41 -10.00
CA ARG A 371 16.14 -2.60 -10.77
C ARG A 371 17.31 -3.22 -11.52
N LYS A 372 18.22 -2.39 -12.01
CA LYS A 372 19.43 -2.82 -12.69
C LYS A 372 20.37 -3.52 -11.70
N ASP A 373 20.56 -2.97 -10.50
CA ASP A 373 21.42 -3.56 -9.47
C ASP A 373 20.89 -4.94 -9.02
N ILE A 374 19.58 -5.06 -8.84
CA ILE A 374 18.92 -6.35 -8.56
C ILE A 374 19.20 -7.35 -9.69
N ALA A 375 19.06 -6.95 -10.95
CA ALA A 375 19.29 -7.83 -12.08
C ALA A 375 20.75 -8.33 -12.14
N VAL A 376 21.73 -7.45 -11.88
CA VAL A 376 23.15 -7.81 -11.82
C VAL A 376 23.44 -8.77 -10.67
N PHE A 377 22.85 -8.53 -9.48
CA PHE A 377 23.01 -9.43 -8.35
C PHE A 377 22.48 -10.84 -8.68
N VAL A 378 21.28 -10.92 -9.25
CA VAL A 378 20.64 -12.19 -9.67
C VAL A 378 21.48 -12.88 -10.75
N GLN A 379 21.99 -12.14 -11.75
CA GLN A 379 22.87 -12.67 -12.79
C GLN A 379 24.12 -13.34 -12.17
N ASN A 380 24.79 -12.67 -11.22
CA ASN A 380 25.96 -13.21 -10.55
C ASN A 380 25.62 -14.47 -9.73
N ALA A 381 24.53 -14.46 -8.98
CA ALA A 381 24.10 -15.61 -8.20
C ALA A 381 23.79 -16.83 -9.09
N LEU A 382 23.09 -16.65 -10.21
CA LEU A 382 22.78 -17.75 -11.13
C LEU A 382 24.02 -18.29 -11.85
N LYS A 383 25.03 -17.46 -12.06
CA LYS A 383 26.33 -17.88 -12.62
C LYS A 383 27.04 -18.89 -11.73
N GLU A 384 26.88 -18.86 -10.40
CA GLU A 384 27.49 -19.80 -9.45
C GLU A 384 27.04 -21.25 -9.65
N ILE A 385 25.87 -21.45 -10.25
CA ILE A 385 25.37 -22.77 -10.65
C ILE A 385 25.47 -23.02 -12.17
N GLY A 386 26.21 -22.15 -12.89
CA GLY A 386 26.50 -22.32 -14.31
C GLY A 386 25.41 -21.85 -15.26
N ILE A 387 24.44 -21.06 -14.80
CA ILE A 387 23.41 -20.46 -15.65
C ILE A 387 23.90 -19.11 -16.16
N GLU A 388 23.90 -18.93 -17.48
CA GLU A 388 24.15 -17.63 -18.11
C GLU A 388 22.87 -16.80 -18.14
N VAL A 389 22.95 -15.55 -17.69
CA VAL A 389 21.80 -14.63 -17.72
C VAL A 389 22.14 -13.41 -18.58
N THR A 390 21.31 -13.12 -19.58
CA THR A 390 21.34 -11.90 -20.36
C THR A 390 20.37 -10.89 -19.77
N ILE A 391 20.84 -9.68 -19.40
CA ILE A 391 20.00 -8.62 -18.84
C ILE A 391 19.53 -7.71 -19.97
N GLU A 392 18.22 -7.59 -20.15
CA GLU A 392 17.57 -6.60 -21.00
C GLU A 392 16.95 -5.49 -20.14
N ALA A 393 17.61 -4.35 -20.06
CA ALA A 393 17.13 -3.17 -19.34
C ALA A 393 16.37 -2.24 -20.31
N LEU A 394 15.06 -2.07 -20.09
CA LEU A 394 14.11 -1.40 -20.98
C LEU A 394 13.27 -0.37 -20.24
N ASN A 395 12.65 0.57 -20.96
CA ASN A 395 11.68 1.49 -20.36
C ASN A 395 10.44 0.71 -19.84
N GLY A 396 9.82 1.19 -18.74
CA GLY A 396 8.74 0.51 -18.07
C GLY A 396 7.60 0.00 -18.97
N PRO A 397 7.03 0.84 -19.88
CA PRO A 397 5.99 0.38 -20.82
C PRO A 397 6.44 -0.77 -21.72
N ILE A 398 7.72 -0.76 -22.17
CA ILE A 398 8.28 -1.82 -23.02
C ILE A 398 8.46 -3.11 -22.22
N VAL A 399 8.87 -3.02 -20.94
CA VAL A 399 8.94 -4.17 -20.03
C VAL A 399 7.58 -4.83 -19.93
N VAL A 400 6.53 -4.06 -19.66
CA VAL A 400 5.15 -4.56 -19.56
C VAL A 400 4.72 -5.24 -20.84
N GLU A 401 4.99 -4.66 -21.98
CA GLU A 401 4.62 -5.23 -23.29
C GLU A 401 5.37 -6.56 -23.58
N LYS A 402 6.69 -6.61 -23.33
CA LYS A 402 7.47 -7.84 -23.45
C LYS A 402 6.95 -8.96 -22.53
N MET A 403 6.59 -8.60 -21.30
CA MET A 403 6.03 -9.56 -20.36
C MET A 403 4.68 -10.09 -20.81
N LYS A 404 3.80 -9.24 -21.37
CA LYS A 404 2.52 -9.65 -21.97
C LYS A 404 2.71 -10.64 -23.12
N GLN A 405 3.68 -10.39 -23.98
CA GLN A 405 4.02 -11.24 -25.12
C GLN A 405 4.74 -12.54 -24.72
N GLY A 406 5.08 -12.73 -23.43
CA GLY A 406 5.87 -13.87 -22.96
C GLY A 406 7.33 -13.85 -23.44
N ALA A 407 7.84 -12.69 -23.89
CA ALA A 407 9.20 -12.52 -24.41
C ALA A 407 10.22 -12.25 -23.27
N TRP A 408 10.20 -13.08 -22.25
CA TRP A 408 11.05 -13.00 -21.05
C TRP A 408 11.18 -14.39 -20.40
N ASP A 409 12.25 -14.64 -19.65
CA ASP A 409 12.41 -15.87 -18.88
C ASP A 409 12.27 -15.59 -17.39
N ILE A 410 13.01 -14.60 -16.88
CA ILE A 410 12.93 -14.15 -15.49
C ILE A 410 12.81 -12.63 -15.43
N GLY A 411 12.24 -12.10 -14.34
CA GLY A 411 12.08 -10.66 -14.16
C GLY A 411 11.65 -10.30 -12.75
N PHE A 412 11.87 -9.03 -12.37
CA PHE A 412 11.48 -8.55 -11.07
C PHE A 412 9.95 -8.42 -10.95
N THR A 413 9.43 -8.87 -9.81
CA THR A 413 8.02 -8.78 -9.48
C THR A 413 7.80 -8.62 -7.98
N VAL A 414 6.56 -8.50 -7.58
CA VAL A 414 6.12 -8.48 -6.19
C VAL A 414 5.03 -9.53 -5.98
N SER A 415 5.05 -10.22 -4.84
CA SER A 415 3.83 -10.80 -4.31
C SER A 415 3.05 -9.69 -3.61
N TRP A 416 1.74 -9.87 -3.51
CA TRP A 416 0.89 -8.85 -2.94
C TRP A 416 1.20 -8.57 -1.46
N PHE A 417 0.91 -7.34 -1.06
CA PHE A 417 1.01 -6.82 0.30
C PHE A 417 -0.27 -6.98 1.11
N GLU A 418 -1.31 -7.56 0.51
CA GLU A 418 -2.61 -7.81 1.11
C GLU A 418 -2.78 -9.30 1.42
N PRO A 419 -3.76 -9.67 2.26
CA PRO A 419 -4.17 -11.06 2.45
C PRO A 419 -4.42 -11.80 1.13
N LEU A 420 -4.24 -13.12 1.13
CA LEU A 420 -4.39 -13.95 -0.07
C LEU A 420 -5.74 -13.71 -0.75
N ILE A 421 -6.82 -13.64 0.02
CA ILE A 421 -8.17 -13.44 -0.51
C ILE A 421 -8.29 -12.16 -1.35
N SER A 422 -7.66 -11.05 -0.92
CA SER A 422 -7.62 -9.79 -1.67
C SER A 422 -6.76 -9.91 -2.93
N SER A 423 -5.62 -10.60 -2.83
CA SER A 423 -4.73 -10.88 -3.96
C SER A 423 -5.43 -11.72 -5.03
N LEU A 424 -6.22 -12.72 -4.62
CA LEU A 424 -7.00 -13.56 -5.52
C LEU A 424 -8.11 -12.76 -6.22
N LYS A 425 -8.80 -11.89 -5.49
CA LYS A 425 -9.88 -11.04 -6.02
C LYS A 425 -9.41 -10.02 -7.04
N SER A 426 -8.21 -9.48 -6.88
CA SER A 426 -7.66 -8.52 -7.85
C SER A 426 -7.31 -9.13 -9.22
N GLY A 427 -7.63 -10.42 -9.43
CA GLY A 427 -7.39 -11.13 -10.68
C GLY A 427 -5.95 -11.63 -10.84
N GLY A 428 -5.15 -11.60 -9.78
CA GLY A 428 -3.76 -12.07 -9.78
C GLY A 428 -3.61 -13.54 -10.11
N LEU A 429 -4.67 -14.34 -10.01
CA LEU A 429 -4.68 -15.76 -10.34
C LEU A 429 -4.93 -16.07 -11.81
N HIS A 430 -5.82 -15.34 -12.44
CA HIS A 430 -6.30 -15.64 -13.79
C HIS A 430 -5.78 -14.66 -14.83
N SER A 431 -5.35 -13.50 -14.41
CA SER A 431 -4.80 -12.50 -15.30
C SER A 431 -3.33 -12.28 -15.02
N ASN A 432 -2.60 -12.04 -16.08
CA ASN A 432 -1.29 -11.44 -16.02
C ASN A 432 -1.40 -10.14 -15.23
N TYR A 433 -0.97 -10.12 -13.96
CA TYR A 433 -0.95 -8.91 -13.16
C TYR A 433 -0.27 -7.78 -13.92
N ASN A 434 -0.97 -6.66 -14.13
CA ASN A 434 -0.52 -5.56 -15.00
C ASN A 434 0.00 -5.99 -16.38
N GLY A 435 -0.47 -7.11 -16.89
CA GLY A 435 0.01 -7.66 -18.15
C GLY A 435 1.40 -8.30 -18.08
N SER A 436 1.95 -8.54 -16.87
CA SER A 436 3.29 -9.09 -16.69
C SER A 436 3.43 -10.57 -17.00
N GLY A 437 2.35 -11.29 -17.27
CA GLY A 437 2.38 -12.74 -17.45
C GLY A 437 2.58 -13.54 -16.17
N LEU A 438 2.70 -12.88 -15.02
CA LEU A 438 2.88 -13.52 -13.72
C LEU A 438 1.51 -13.86 -13.14
N SER A 439 1.22 -15.15 -13.12
CA SER A 439 0.02 -15.72 -12.53
C SER A 439 0.43 -16.59 -11.35
N PHE A 440 -0.22 -16.42 -10.20
CA PHE A 440 -0.09 -17.37 -9.09
C PHE A 440 -0.71 -18.73 -9.42
N GLY A 441 -1.57 -18.79 -10.44
CA GLY A 441 -2.18 -20.02 -10.93
C GLY A 441 -1.38 -20.61 -12.07
N ILE A 442 -0.24 -21.23 -11.80
CA ILE A 442 0.60 -21.86 -12.84
C ILE A 442 0.13 -23.24 -13.25
N THR A 443 -0.79 -23.84 -12.52
CA THR A 443 -1.40 -25.13 -12.84
C THR A 443 -2.92 -25.04 -12.87
N PRO A 444 -3.61 -25.89 -13.65
CA PRO A 444 -5.08 -25.97 -13.62
C PRO A 444 -5.63 -26.22 -12.21
N GLU A 445 -4.90 -27.02 -11.40
CA GLU A 445 -5.28 -27.29 -10.01
C GLU A 445 -5.18 -26.03 -9.14
N ALA A 446 -4.13 -25.23 -9.28
CA ALA A 446 -3.99 -23.96 -8.56
C ALA A 446 -5.13 -22.99 -8.89
N ILE A 447 -5.50 -22.90 -10.18
CA ILE A 447 -6.62 -22.08 -10.64
C ILE A 447 -7.92 -22.54 -10.00
N LYS A 448 -8.23 -23.84 -10.09
CA LYS A 448 -9.45 -24.43 -9.51
C LYS A 448 -9.51 -24.24 -7.98
N THR A 449 -8.38 -24.41 -7.28
CA THR A 449 -8.32 -24.23 -5.83
C THR A 449 -8.56 -22.78 -5.46
N ALA A 450 -8.03 -21.84 -6.22
CA ALA A 450 -8.27 -20.42 -6.01
C ALA A 450 -9.73 -20.02 -6.26
N GLU A 451 -10.38 -20.60 -7.26
CA GLU A 451 -11.83 -20.45 -7.47
C GLU A 451 -12.60 -20.97 -6.24
N THR A 452 -12.19 -22.12 -5.69
CA THR A 452 -12.79 -22.66 -4.45
C THR A 452 -12.61 -21.71 -3.27
N ILE A 453 -11.44 -21.04 -3.13
CA ILE A 453 -11.22 -20.03 -2.10
C ILE A 453 -12.19 -18.85 -2.28
N LEU A 454 -12.33 -18.37 -3.51
CA LEU A 454 -13.18 -17.23 -3.85
C LEU A 454 -14.67 -17.53 -3.69
N ASP A 455 -15.10 -18.78 -3.89
CA ASP A 455 -16.49 -19.22 -3.84
C ASP A 455 -16.85 -19.92 -2.52
N ALA A 456 -15.95 -19.89 -1.53
CA ALA A 456 -16.23 -20.48 -0.21
C ALA A 456 -17.38 -19.76 0.46
N ALA A 457 -18.40 -20.52 0.86
CA ALA A 457 -19.55 -20.02 1.63
C ALA A 457 -19.33 -20.07 3.15
N ASP A 458 -18.33 -20.81 3.61
CA ASP A 458 -17.99 -20.99 5.02
C ASP A 458 -16.48 -21.00 5.27
N LEU A 459 -16.08 -20.70 6.51
CA LEU A 459 -14.69 -20.60 6.92
C LEU A 459 -13.92 -21.93 6.84
N GLN A 460 -14.57 -23.08 7.00
CA GLN A 460 -13.89 -24.37 6.94
C GLN A 460 -13.48 -24.70 5.51
N THR A 461 -14.39 -24.53 4.57
CA THR A 461 -14.12 -24.68 3.11
C THR A 461 -13.01 -23.72 2.70
N PHE A 462 -13.09 -22.44 3.11
CA PHE A 462 -12.07 -21.43 2.85
C PHE A 462 -10.69 -21.87 3.34
N LYS A 463 -10.55 -22.23 4.62
CA LYS A 463 -9.25 -22.63 5.21
C LYS A 463 -8.67 -23.87 4.53
N THR A 464 -9.48 -24.87 4.27
CA THR A 464 -9.04 -26.09 3.60
C THR A 464 -8.51 -25.79 2.19
N ALA A 465 -9.20 -24.94 1.44
CA ALA A 465 -8.77 -24.53 0.11
C ALA A 465 -7.50 -23.67 0.14
N VAL A 466 -7.34 -22.78 1.13
CA VAL A 466 -6.13 -21.98 1.35
C VAL A 466 -4.92 -22.86 1.64
N ASP A 467 -5.04 -23.84 2.54
CA ASP A 467 -3.95 -24.77 2.84
C ASP A 467 -3.53 -25.55 1.59
N ARG A 468 -4.50 -26.08 0.83
CA ARG A 468 -4.23 -26.80 -0.44
C ARG A 468 -3.58 -25.89 -1.48
N TYR A 469 -4.02 -24.62 -1.55
CA TYR A 469 -3.43 -23.65 -2.47
C TYR A 469 -1.94 -23.41 -2.18
N TRP A 470 -1.58 -23.27 -0.89
CA TRP A 470 -0.18 -23.10 -0.50
C TRP A 470 0.66 -24.37 -0.75
N ASP A 471 0.10 -25.58 -0.61
CA ASP A 471 0.78 -26.82 -1.01
C ASP A 471 1.16 -26.77 -2.49
N ILE A 472 0.21 -26.45 -3.36
CA ILE A 472 0.43 -26.35 -4.81
C ILE A 472 1.48 -25.28 -5.13
N GLN A 473 1.44 -24.12 -4.47
CA GLN A 473 2.42 -23.05 -4.73
C GLN A 473 3.84 -23.48 -4.33
N TRP A 474 3.99 -24.16 -3.18
CA TRP A 474 5.31 -24.67 -2.74
C TRP A 474 5.85 -25.81 -3.59
N GLU A 475 5.00 -26.57 -4.26
CA GLU A 475 5.37 -27.61 -5.22
C GLU A 475 5.66 -27.04 -6.62
N SER A 476 5.13 -25.88 -6.95
CA SER A 476 5.21 -25.26 -8.27
C SER A 476 6.36 -24.28 -8.44
N TYR A 477 6.81 -23.64 -7.34
CA TYR A 477 7.90 -22.65 -7.34
C TYR A 477 7.71 -21.52 -8.36
N PRO A 478 6.66 -20.72 -8.28
CA PRO A 478 6.30 -19.74 -9.33
C PRO A 478 7.24 -18.54 -9.41
N PHE A 479 7.94 -18.24 -8.34
CA PHE A 479 8.91 -17.14 -8.26
C PHE A 479 9.94 -17.39 -7.15
N ILE A 480 11.04 -16.64 -7.18
CA ILE A 480 12.08 -16.68 -6.15
C ILE A 480 11.86 -15.49 -5.21
N PRO A 481 11.50 -15.70 -3.93
CA PRO A 481 11.39 -14.61 -2.96
C PRO A 481 12.78 -14.05 -2.64
N LEU A 482 12.88 -12.73 -2.50
CA LEU A 482 14.14 -12.05 -2.22
C LEU A 482 14.11 -11.35 -0.85
N TYR A 483 13.20 -10.41 -0.70
CA TYR A 483 13.12 -9.58 0.50
C TYR A 483 11.72 -9.08 0.76
N THR A 484 11.49 -8.63 1.98
CA THR A 484 10.26 -7.96 2.37
C THR A 484 10.50 -6.51 2.73
N GLN A 485 9.46 -5.71 2.56
CA GLN A 485 9.45 -4.31 2.95
C GLN A 485 8.07 -3.94 3.50
N THR A 486 8.07 -3.26 4.65
CA THR A 486 6.87 -2.69 5.25
C THR A 486 6.81 -1.19 5.00
N ARG A 487 5.63 -0.60 5.12
CA ARG A 487 5.49 0.87 5.13
C ARG A 487 6.21 1.45 6.33
N ARG A 488 6.71 2.67 6.15
CA ARG A 488 7.38 3.42 7.20
C ARG A 488 7.05 4.89 7.11
N ALA A 489 7.03 5.56 8.25
CA ALA A 489 6.88 6.99 8.35
C ALA A 489 7.99 7.57 9.24
N PHE A 490 8.31 8.82 9.02
CA PHE A 490 9.24 9.60 9.85
C PHE A 490 8.58 10.92 10.22
N TYR A 491 8.65 11.29 11.48
CA TYR A 491 8.02 12.48 12.01
C TYR A 491 8.84 13.13 13.13
N LYS A 492 8.57 14.39 13.42
CA LYS A 492 9.23 15.17 14.48
C LYS A 492 9.05 14.53 15.85
N LYS A 493 10.07 14.55 16.69
CA LYS A 493 10.08 13.89 18.01
C LYS A 493 9.08 14.43 19.02
N ASP A 494 8.65 15.67 18.85
CA ASP A 494 7.65 16.32 19.68
C ASP A 494 6.20 16.05 19.21
N LEU A 495 6.03 15.10 18.31
CA LEU A 495 4.76 14.52 17.89
C LEU A 495 4.62 13.10 18.42
N SER A 496 3.41 12.72 18.78
CA SER A 496 3.07 11.37 19.21
C SER A 496 1.72 10.93 18.64
N GLY A 497 1.36 9.65 18.87
CA GLY A 497 0.05 9.10 18.51
C GLY A 497 -0.10 8.64 17.06
N PHE A 498 0.97 8.67 16.26
CA PHE A 498 0.93 8.09 14.93
C PHE A 498 0.85 6.56 14.99
N ASN A 499 -0.01 6.01 14.16
CA ASN A 499 -0.10 4.59 13.91
C ASN A 499 -0.50 4.35 12.45
N PHE A 500 -0.03 3.23 11.88
CA PHE A 500 -0.58 2.75 10.63
C PHE A 500 -1.88 1.99 10.89
N SER A 501 -2.93 2.33 10.16
CA SER A 501 -4.16 1.53 10.16
C SER A 501 -3.87 0.10 9.69
N LYS A 502 -4.61 -0.88 10.17
CA LYS A 502 -4.62 -2.24 9.62
C LYS A 502 -5.07 -2.24 8.15
N SER A 503 -6.02 -1.39 7.80
CA SER A 503 -6.31 -1.09 6.40
C SER A 503 -5.21 -0.23 5.79
N VAL A 504 -4.69 -0.64 4.64
CA VAL A 504 -3.74 0.16 3.87
C VAL A 504 -4.41 1.36 3.18
N TYR A 505 -5.72 1.33 3.09
CA TYR A 505 -6.55 2.35 2.44
C TYR A 505 -7.04 3.44 3.40
N LYS A 506 -6.61 3.42 4.66
CA LYS A 506 -7.03 4.38 5.68
C LYS A 506 -5.85 5.07 6.33
N ILE A 507 -5.94 6.40 6.46
CA ILE A 507 -5.05 7.21 7.30
C ILE A 507 -5.74 7.42 8.65
N ASP A 508 -5.10 6.97 9.74
CA ASP A 508 -5.59 7.19 11.10
C ASP A 508 -4.73 8.24 11.81
N LEU A 509 -5.30 9.41 12.00
CA LEU A 509 -4.69 10.54 12.71
C LEU A 509 -5.44 10.87 14.01
N SER A 510 -6.35 9.99 14.47
CA SER A 510 -7.24 10.25 15.62
C SER A 510 -6.48 10.57 16.91
N ASN A 511 -5.32 9.96 17.13
CA ASN A 511 -4.53 10.11 18.34
C ASN A 511 -3.33 11.05 18.18
N VAL A 512 -3.09 11.57 16.96
CA VAL A 512 -1.91 12.40 16.70
C VAL A 512 -2.01 13.73 17.43
N GLN A 513 -0.94 14.09 18.14
CA GLN A 513 -0.85 15.33 18.89
C GLN A 513 0.58 15.83 19.01
N TRP A 514 0.74 17.13 19.26
CA TRP A 514 1.98 17.68 19.75
C TRP A 514 2.13 17.34 21.23
N ASP A 515 3.29 16.85 21.62
CA ASP A 515 3.63 16.62 23.02
C ASP A 515 3.84 17.97 23.74
N LYS A 516 3.52 18.00 25.03
CA LYS A 516 3.61 19.22 25.85
C LYS A 516 5.05 19.60 26.18
#